data_5851d87c43df04f49d29d78df7b299ef
#
_entry.id   5851d87c43df04f49d29d78df7b299ef
#
_cell.length_a   1.000
_cell.length_b   1.000
_cell.length_c   1.000
_cell.angle_alpha   90.00
_cell.angle_beta   90.00
_cell.angle_gamma   90.00
#
_symmetry.space_group_name_H-M   'P 1'
#
loop_
_entity.id
_entity.type
_entity.pdbx_description
1 polymer ?
#
loop_
_entity_poly.entity_id
_entity_poly.type
_entity_poly.pdbx_seq_one_letter_code
_entity_poly.pdbx_strand_id
1 'polypeptide(L)'
;MGSYHITVLKGDGIGPDVVTEAMGVLECIGRKYGHDFIFNEKPAGGCAYDAYGEPLPEETLEACKNSDAILLGAVGGPKWDHLPANLRPEAGALLKLRSSLGLYANLRPAIIHKALSDASPIKPEIIGDSLDILVVRELTGGIYFGERGYREGKHGEEAYDVEAYSEFEIKRIAVQAFEAAMKRNKHVTSIDKANVLESSKLWRRTVTEVAKDYPEVELDHMYVDNAAMQLVRNPKHFDVIVTSNIFGDIISDEASQITGSIGMLPSASLADGAFGMYEPIHGSAPDIAGKDMANPIATILSAAMLLKFSFGLVAESQAIEDAVTMVLEAGYRTPDIYSEGTKKIGTKEMGKRICDAINA
;
A
#
# COMPACT_ATOMS: atom_id res chain seq x y z
N MET A 1 27.85 -2.47 4.75
CA MET A 1 27.31 -3.52 5.63
C MET A 1 26.46 -2.85 6.68
N GLY A 2 25.19 -3.18 6.75
CA GLY A 2 24.24 -2.67 7.74
C GLY A 2 23.49 -3.84 8.40
N SER A 3 23.09 -3.65 9.65
CA SER A 3 22.21 -4.58 10.37
C SER A 3 20.90 -3.84 10.62
N TYR A 4 19.77 -4.45 10.26
CA TYR A 4 18.45 -3.82 10.28
C TYR A 4 17.44 -4.73 10.97
N HIS A 5 16.73 -4.19 11.95
CA HIS A 5 15.71 -4.91 12.71
C HIS A 5 14.33 -4.68 12.10
N ILE A 6 13.71 -5.72 11.61
CA ILE A 6 12.38 -5.69 10.98
C ILE A 6 11.38 -6.46 11.82
N THR A 7 10.36 -5.80 12.33
CA THR A 7 9.21 -6.51 12.92
C THR A 7 8.34 -7.04 11.80
N VAL A 8 8.08 -8.35 11.83
CA VAL A 8 7.31 -9.06 10.81
C VAL A 8 5.96 -9.47 11.38
N LEU A 9 4.90 -8.98 10.75
CA LEU A 9 3.52 -9.27 11.09
C LEU A 9 2.89 -10.06 9.94
N LYS A 10 2.96 -11.40 9.99
CA LYS A 10 2.42 -12.25 8.91
C LYS A 10 0.91 -12.10 8.74
N GLY A 11 0.17 -11.93 9.86
CA GLY A 11 -1.26 -11.69 9.85
C GLY A 11 -2.07 -12.93 9.49
N ASP A 12 -3.13 -12.74 8.69
CA ASP A 12 -4.19 -13.69 8.40
C ASP A 12 -4.19 -14.19 6.95
N GLY A 13 -4.89 -15.27 6.71
CA GLY A 13 -5.14 -15.80 5.37
C GLY A 13 -3.87 -16.09 4.58
N ILE A 14 -3.69 -15.45 3.42
CA ILE A 14 -2.48 -15.59 2.59
C ILE A 14 -1.26 -14.84 3.13
N GLY A 15 -1.43 -13.99 4.15
CA GLY A 15 -0.34 -13.19 4.72
C GLY A 15 0.90 -14.02 5.06
N PRO A 16 0.79 -15.14 5.80
CA PRO A 16 1.93 -16.03 6.05
C PRO A 16 2.62 -16.55 4.78
N ASP A 17 1.85 -16.86 3.73
CA ASP A 17 2.39 -17.38 2.46
C ASP A 17 3.25 -16.33 1.75
N VAL A 18 2.70 -15.12 1.55
CA VAL A 18 3.37 -14.05 0.78
C VAL A 18 4.52 -13.37 1.54
N VAL A 19 4.40 -13.24 2.88
CA VAL A 19 5.47 -12.67 3.71
C VAL A 19 6.67 -13.59 3.79
N THR A 20 6.46 -14.91 3.83
CA THR A 20 7.56 -15.87 3.84
C THR A 20 8.43 -15.71 2.58
N GLU A 21 7.83 -15.53 1.42
CA GLU A 21 8.57 -15.30 0.17
C GLU A 21 9.30 -13.94 0.18
N ALA A 22 8.67 -12.89 0.71
CA ALA A 22 9.30 -11.57 0.83
C ALA A 22 10.51 -11.60 1.79
N MET A 23 10.41 -12.30 2.92
CA MET A 23 11.55 -12.52 3.82
C MET A 23 12.69 -13.25 3.12
N GLY A 24 12.38 -14.33 2.36
CA GLY A 24 13.37 -15.06 1.57
C GLY A 24 14.09 -14.19 0.54
N VAL A 25 13.36 -13.25 -0.10
CA VAL A 25 13.95 -12.28 -1.04
C VAL A 25 14.85 -11.29 -0.31
N LEU A 26 14.44 -10.76 0.85
CA LEU A 26 15.31 -9.90 1.68
C LEU A 26 16.59 -10.63 2.10
N GLU A 27 16.52 -11.91 2.49
CA GLU A 27 17.71 -12.72 2.78
C GLU A 27 18.62 -12.90 1.55
N CYS A 28 18.05 -13.05 0.34
CA CYS A 28 18.83 -13.11 -0.90
C CYS A 28 19.58 -11.79 -1.13
N ILE A 29 18.93 -10.65 -0.95
CA ILE A 29 19.55 -9.32 -1.01
C ILE A 29 20.64 -9.19 0.06
N GLY A 30 20.36 -9.60 1.30
CA GLY A 30 21.33 -9.55 2.40
C GLY A 30 22.61 -10.31 2.05
N ARG A 31 22.51 -11.51 1.53
CA ARG A 31 23.67 -12.30 1.08
C ARG A 31 24.43 -11.64 -0.08
N LYS A 32 23.72 -11.09 -1.07
CA LYS A 32 24.35 -10.47 -2.26
C LYS A 32 25.09 -9.17 -1.91
N TYR A 33 24.50 -8.33 -1.07
CA TYR A 33 25.01 -6.98 -0.78
C TYR A 33 25.71 -6.87 0.59
N GLY A 34 25.72 -7.92 1.40
CA GLY A 34 26.40 -7.94 2.70
C GLY A 34 25.65 -7.21 3.79
N HIS A 35 24.34 -7.29 3.81
CA HIS A 35 23.45 -6.77 4.87
C HIS A 35 22.93 -7.91 5.74
N ASP A 36 22.65 -7.60 7.01
CA ASP A 36 22.00 -8.50 7.96
C ASP A 36 20.60 -7.97 8.30
N PHE A 37 19.56 -8.69 7.88
CA PHE A 37 18.16 -8.39 8.19
C PHE A 37 17.71 -9.31 9.33
N ILE A 38 17.43 -8.70 10.48
CA ILE A 38 17.01 -9.41 11.70
C ILE A 38 15.49 -9.34 11.80
N PHE A 39 14.84 -10.47 11.57
CA PHE A 39 13.39 -10.58 11.61
C PHE A 39 12.89 -10.91 13.02
N ASN A 40 11.96 -10.07 13.54
CA ASN A 40 11.25 -10.29 14.77
C ASN A 40 9.77 -10.56 14.46
N GLU A 41 9.39 -11.84 14.36
CA GLU A 41 8.01 -12.21 14.07
C GLU A 41 7.10 -12.00 15.29
N LYS A 42 5.98 -11.29 15.09
CA LYS A 42 4.97 -11.02 16.10
C LYS A 42 3.56 -11.25 15.57
N PRO A 43 2.61 -11.70 16.40
CA PRO A 43 1.23 -11.91 16.00
C PRO A 43 0.49 -10.56 15.89
N ALA A 44 -0.31 -10.40 14.83
CA ALA A 44 -1.23 -9.29 14.64
C ALA A 44 -2.42 -9.74 13.79
N GLY A 45 -3.57 -9.13 13.96
CA GLY A 45 -4.78 -9.47 13.22
C GLY A 45 -5.67 -10.48 13.90
N GLY A 46 -6.42 -11.22 13.11
CA GLY A 46 -7.35 -12.24 13.61
C GLY A 46 -6.65 -13.43 14.26
N CYS A 47 -5.47 -13.80 13.77
CA CYS A 47 -4.66 -14.84 14.40
C CYS A 47 -4.21 -14.45 15.81
N ALA A 48 -3.90 -13.18 16.04
CA ALA A 48 -3.58 -12.68 17.38
C ALA A 48 -4.82 -12.67 18.29
N TYR A 49 -5.98 -12.26 17.74
CA TYR A 49 -7.24 -12.33 18.50
C TYR A 49 -7.59 -13.76 18.90
N ASP A 50 -7.44 -14.73 18.02
CA ASP A 50 -7.71 -16.14 18.35
C ASP A 50 -6.80 -16.69 19.45
N ALA A 51 -5.56 -16.22 19.52
CA ALA A 51 -4.58 -16.70 20.49
C ALA A 51 -4.62 -15.95 21.84
N TYR A 52 -4.90 -14.64 21.80
CA TYR A 52 -4.73 -13.75 22.96
C TYR A 52 -6.00 -12.96 23.33
N GLY A 53 -7.07 -13.01 22.52
CA GLY A 53 -8.28 -12.21 22.72
C GLY A 53 -8.13 -10.74 22.29
N GLU A 54 -6.98 -10.37 21.71
CA GLU A 54 -6.66 -9.02 21.25
C GLU A 54 -6.05 -9.08 19.84
N PRO A 55 -6.53 -8.27 18.88
CA PRO A 55 -5.99 -8.28 17.52
C PRO A 55 -4.61 -7.63 17.39
N LEU A 56 -4.20 -6.82 18.38
CA LEU A 56 -2.87 -6.22 18.50
C LEU A 56 -2.41 -6.27 19.96
N PRO A 57 -1.70 -7.33 20.38
CA PRO A 57 -1.11 -7.41 21.72
C PRO A 57 -0.10 -6.27 21.95
N GLU A 58 -0.02 -5.78 23.19
CA GLU A 58 0.90 -4.69 23.55
C GLU A 58 2.37 -5.06 23.26
N GLU A 59 2.78 -6.32 23.50
CA GLU A 59 4.11 -6.79 23.13
C GLU A 59 4.43 -6.63 21.65
N THR A 60 3.42 -6.86 20.78
CA THR A 60 3.55 -6.64 19.32
C THR A 60 3.73 -5.16 19.00
N LEU A 61 2.92 -4.29 19.61
CA LEU A 61 3.03 -2.85 19.40
C LEU A 61 4.39 -2.31 19.85
N GLU A 62 4.88 -2.75 21.01
CA GLU A 62 6.19 -2.36 21.51
C GLU A 62 7.33 -2.90 20.62
N ALA A 63 7.22 -4.11 20.10
CA ALA A 63 8.17 -4.63 19.11
C ALA A 63 8.20 -3.76 17.85
N CYS A 64 7.04 -3.33 17.36
CA CYS A 64 6.95 -2.42 16.21
C CYS A 64 7.62 -1.07 16.47
N LYS A 65 7.41 -0.47 17.66
CA LYS A 65 8.03 0.81 18.04
C LYS A 65 9.56 0.73 18.14
N ASN A 66 10.09 -0.44 18.46
CA ASN A 66 11.52 -0.67 18.69
C ASN A 66 12.24 -1.28 17.48
N SER A 67 11.59 -1.38 16.33
CA SER A 67 12.21 -1.84 15.08
C SER A 67 12.52 -0.70 14.13
N ASP A 68 13.38 -0.95 13.15
CA ASP A 68 13.74 0.03 12.12
C ASP A 68 12.65 0.16 11.04
N ALA A 69 11.89 -0.93 10.82
CA ALA A 69 10.75 -0.98 9.90
C ALA A 69 9.82 -2.16 10.23
N ILE A 70 8.62 -2.15 9.67
CA ILE A 70 7.63 -3.22 9.80
C ILE A 70 7.30 -3.79 8.43
N LEU A 71 7.31 -5.12 8.30
CA LEU A 71 6.77 -5.83 7.15
C LEU A 71 5.48 -6.53 7.59
N LEU A 72 4.36 -6.14 6.98
CA LEU A 72 3.02 -6.69 7.28
C LEU A 72 2.52 -7.49 6.07
N GLY A 73 1.89 -8.63 6.32
CA GLY A 73 1.20 -9.41 5.29
C GLY A 73 -0.22 -8.90 5.04
N ALA A 74 -1.21 -9.55 5.63
CA ALA A 74 -2.60 -9.14 5.51
C ALA A 74 -3.34 -9.40 6.82
N VAL A 75 -4.36 -8.61 7.13
CA VAL A 75 -5.18 -8.81 8.32
C VAL A 75 -6.65 -8.85 7.97
N GLY A 76 -7.43 -9.58 8.78
CA GLY A 76 -8.88 -9.63 8.67
C GLY A 76 -9.42 -10.82 7.92
N GLY A 77 -10.74 -10.84 7.84
CA GLY A 77 -11.50 -11.87 7.13
C GLY A 77 -12.88 -12.13 7.77
N PRO A 78 -13.79 -12.78 7.04
CA PRO A 78 -15.18 -12.95 7.46
C PRO A 78 -15.37 -13.65 8.81
N LYS A 79 -14.36 -14.41 9.24
CA LYS A 79 -14.36 -15.13 10.53
C LYS A 79 -14.61 -14.19 11.71
N TRP A 80 -14.14 -12.95 11.64
CA TRP A 80 -14.16 -11.98 12.75
C TRP A 80 -15.17 -10.85 12.57
N ASP A 81 -16.01 -10.85 11.53
CA ASP A 81 -17.03 -9.81 11.26
C ASP A 81 -18.04 -9.64 12.40
N HIS A 82 -18.29 -10.71 13.16
CA HIS A 82 -19.23 -10.72 14.29
C HIS A 82 -18.69 -10.01 15.54
N LEU A 83 -17.39 -9.65 15.58
CA LEU A 83 -16.77 -9.02 16.72
C LEU A 83 -17.15 -7.52 16.83
N PRO A 84 -17.11 -6.95 18.06
CA PRO A 84 -17.16 -5.51 18.24
C PRO A 84 -16.09 -4.81 17.40
N ALA A 85 -16.39 -3.60 16.91
CA ALA A 85 -15.53 -2.89 15.95
C ALA A 85 -14.06 -2.76 16.41
N ASN A 86 -13.83 -2.49 17.69
CA ASN A 86 -12.49 -2.36 18.28
C ASN A 86 -11.70 -3.68 18.39
N LEU A 87 -12.37 -4.82 18.23
CA LEU A 87 -11.75 -6.17 18.25
C LEU A 87 -11.68 -6.79 16.86
N ARG A 88 -12.26 -6.16 15.83
CA ARG A 88 -12.06 -6.60 14.45
C ARG A 88 -10.62 -6.35 14.03
N PRO A 89 -9.98 -7.28 13.29
CA PRO A 89 -8.58 -7.16 12.89
C PRO A 89 -8.24 -5.85 12.19
N GLU A 90 -9.09 -5.36 11.31
CA GLU A 90 -8.89 -4.15 10.55
C GLU A 90 -8.82 -2.91 11.47
N ALA A 91 -9.79 -2.75 12.37
CA ALA A 91 -9.83 -1.61 13.29
C ALA A 91 -8.90 -1.80 14.50
N GLY A 92 -8.90 -3.00 15.09
CA GLY A 92 -8.17 -3.28 16.32
C GLY A 92 -6.67 -3.54 16.11
N ALA A 93 -6.22 -3.93 14.91
CA ALA A 93 -4.81 -4.07 14.60
C ALA A 93 -4.34 -3.02 13.60
N LEU A 94 -4.83 -3.02 12.35
CA LEU A 94 -4.26 -2.20 11.29
C LEU A 94 -4.41 -0.70 11.56
N LEU A 95 -5.64 -0.20 11.82
CA LEU A 95 -5.85 1.22 12.12
C LEU A 95 -5.15 1.64 13.42
N LYS A 96 -5.12 0.75 14.43
CA LYS A 96 -4.41 1.02 15.68
C LYS A 96 -2.90 1.11 15.48
N LEU A 97 -2.27 0.25 14.64
CA LEU A 97 -0.86 0.37 14.26
C LEU A 97 -0.59 1.72 13.58
N ARG A 98 -1.36 2.07 12.56
CA ARG A 98 -1.19 3.31 11.80
C ARG A 98 -1.25 4.55 12.69
N SER A 99 -2.26 4.62 13.57
CA SER A 99 -2.40 5.76 14.50
C SER A 99 -1.32 5.79 15.58
N SER A 100 -1.03 4.63 16.22
CA SER A 100 -0.05 4.55 17.32
C SER A 100 1.39 4.83 16.89
N LEU A 101 1.71 4.57 15.62
CA LEU A 101 3.03 4.75 15.04
C LEU A 101 3.14 6.02 14.18
N GLY A 102 2.07 6.82 14.09
CA GLY A 102 2.07 8.07 13.32
C GLY A 102 2.27 7.89 11.82
N LEU A 103 1.81 6.76 11.25
CA LEU A 103 1.97 6.43 9.83
C LEU A 103 0.94 7.19 8.99
N TYR A 104 1.23 8.42 8.63
CA TYR A 104 0.26 9.31 7.99
C TYR A 104 0.31 9.32 6.46
N ALA A 105 1.45 8.97 5.86
CA ALA A 105 1.63 9.02 4.42
C ALA A 105 1.63 7.61 3.82
N ASN A 106 0.58 7.25 3.10
CA ASN A 106 0.51 5.96 2.42
C ASN A 106 0.81 6.14 0.93
N LEU A 107 1.92 5.55 0.51
CA LEU A 107 2.39 5.55 -0.87
C LEU A 107 1.96 4.26 -1.56
N ARG A 108 1.18 4.37 -2.61
CA ARG A 108 0.64 3.25 -3.41
C ARG A 108 1.01 3.43 -4.88
N PRO A 109 2.13 2.89 -5.36
CA PRO A 109 2.46 2.93 -6.79
C PRO A 109 1.57 1.95 -7.57
N ALA A 110 0.98 2.43 -8.67
CA ALA A 110 0.22 1.63 -9.63
C ALA A 110 1.01 1.60 -10.94
N ILE A 111 1.79 0.54 -11.12
CA ILE A 111 2.71 0.38 -12.25
C ILE A 111 2.24 -0.78 -13.12
N ILE A 112 2.12 -0.55 -14.44
CA ILE A 112 1.90 -1.63 -15.40
C ILE A 112 3.26 -2.11 -15.91
N HIS A 113 3.61 -3.35 -15.59
CA HIS A 113 4.73 -4.02 -16.21
C HIS A 113 4.40 -4.36 -17.65
N LYS A 114 5.30 -4.05 -18.59
CA LYS A 114 5.11 -4.33 -20.02
C LYS A 114 4.72 -5.79 -20.30
N ALA A 115 5.32 -6.71 -19.55
CA ALA A 115 5.02 -8.13 -19.65
C ALA A 115 3.60 -8.53 -19.17
N LEU A 116 2.86 -7.61 -18.56
CA LEU A 116 1.49 -7.79 -18.06
C LEU A 116 0.49 -6.83 -18.72
N SER A 117 0.85 -6.15 -19.80
CA SER A 117 -0.04 -5.21 -20.49
C SER A 117 -1.36 -5.86 -20.90
N ASP A 118 -1.32 -7.14 -21.27
CA ASP A 118 -2.52 -7.91 -21.67
C ASP A 118 -3.43 -8.30 -20.49
N ALA A 119 -2.95 -8.19 -19.25
CA ALA A 119 -3.75 -8.46 -18.05
C ALA A 119 -4.64 -7.26 -17.68
N SER A 120 -4.35 -6.06 -18.18
CA SER A 120 -5.18 -4.89 -17.92
C SER A 120 -6.54 -5.00 -18.62
N PRO A 121 -7.64 -4.64 -17.94
CA PRO A 121 -8.96 -4.56 -18.54
C PRO A 121 -9.12 -3.34 -19.45
N ILE A 122 -8.16 -2.42 -19.45
CA ILE A 122 -8.20 -1.19 -20.24
C ILE A 122 -7.58 -1.44 -21.61
N LYS A 123 -8.14 -0.80 -22.63
CA LYS A 123 -7.66 -0.93 -24.00
C LYS A 123 -6.19 -0.50 -24.14
N PRO A 124 -5.37 -1.26 -24.89
CA PRO A 124 -3.94 -0.96 -25.05
C PRO A 124 -3.64 0.46 -25.53
N GLU A 125 -4.48 1.04 -26.42
CA GLU A 125 -4.31 2.40 -26.92
C GLU A 125 -4.47 3.48 -25.82
N ILE A 126 -5.20 3.20 -24.74
CA ILE A 126 -5.36 4.09 -23.60
C ILE A 126 -4.14 4.00 -22.67
N ILE A 127 -3.69 2.78 -22.37
CA ILE A 127 -2.54 2.54 -21.49
C ILE A 127 -1.23 2.92 -22.18
N GLY A 128 -1.06 2.56 -23.46
CA GLY A 128 0.18 2.69 -24.22
C GLY A 128 1.26 1.73 -23.72
N ASP A 129 2.53 2.16 -23.81
CA ASP A 129 3.69 1.31 -23.53
C ASP A 129 3.94 1.08 -22.03
N SER A 130 3.50 2.01 -21.17
CA SER A 130 3.67 1.94 -19.71
C SER A 130 2.72 2.87 -18.99
N LEU A 131 2.42 2.55 -17.75
CA LEU A 131 1.72 3.42 -16.82
C LEU A 131 2.43 3.35 -15.46
N ASP A 132 2.68 4.51 -14.87
CA ASP A 132 3.28 4.64 -13.54
C ASP A 132 2.63 5.80 -12.81
N ILE A 133 1.67 5.49 -11.94
CA ILE A 133 0.93 6.44 -11.10
C ILE A 133 1.30 6.20 -9.66
N LEU A 134 1.62 7.25 -8.92
CA LEU A 134 1.82 7.19 -7.48
C LEU A 134 0.63 7.84 -6.76
N VAL A 135 -0.12 7.06 -5.99
CA VAL A 135 -1.15 7.59 -5.10
C VAL A 135 -0.54 7.85 -3.72
N VAL A 136 -0.59 9.10 -3.29
CA VAL A 136 -0.19 9.59 -1.96
C VAL A 136 -1.46 9.85 -1.15
N ARG A 137 -1.83 8.87 -0.31
CA ARG A 137 -3.05 8.85 0.50
C ARG A 137 -2.74 9.31 1.91
N GLU A 138 -3.48 10.30 2.43
CA GLU A 138 -3.46 10.60 3.86
C GLU A 138 -4.08 9.42 4.62
N LEU A 139 -3.46 8.98 5.74
CA LEU A 139 -3.79 7.69 6.33
C LEU A 139 -4.29 7.74 7.78
N THR A 140 -4.18 8.87 8.48
CA THR A 140 -4.46 8.99 9.93
C THR A 140 -5.54 9.99 10.27
N GLY A 141 -6.14 10.62 9.27
CA GLY A 141 -7.26 11.55 9.41
C GLY A 141 -8.52 11.09 8.67
N GLY A 142 -9.45 12.03 8.50
CA GLY A 142 -10.68 11.84 7.76
C GLY A 142 -11.71 10.95 8.44
N ILE A 143 -12.59 10.39 7.63
CA ILE A 143 -13.77 9.64 8.10
C ILE A 143 -13.41 8.36 8.88
N TYR A 144 -12.24 7.76 8.64
CA TYR A 144 -11.83 6.54 9.34
C TYR A 144 -11.40 6.80 10.79
N PHE A 145 -11.03 8.03 11.13
CA PHE A 145 -10.58 8.45 12.45
C PHE A 145 -11.46 9.51 13.10
N GLY A 146 -12.44 10.02 12.36
CA GLY A 146 -13.40 11.01 12.86
C GLY A 146 -14.37 10.46 13.89
N GLU A 147 -15.11 11.38 14.50
CA GLU A 147 -16.22 11.06 15.39
C GLU A 147 -17.25 10.22 14.65
N ARG A 148 -17.79 9.22 15.33
CA ARG A 148 -18.81 8.32 14.77
C ARG A 148 -19.75 7.81 15.84
N GLY A 149 -20.94 7.42 15.45
CA GLY A 149 -21.89 6.89 16.42
C GLY A 149 -23.29 6.67 15.86
N TYR A 150 -24.19 6.45 16.80
CA TYR A 150 -25.62 6.33 16.56
C TYR A 150 -26.35 7.39 17.38
N ARG A 151 -27.43 7.90 16.85
CA ARG A 151 -28.32 8.85 17.54
C ARG A 151 -29.76 8.62 17.14
N GLU A 152 -30.70 9.07 17.99
CA GLU A 152 -32.11 9.12 17.61
C GLU A 152 -32.33 10.28 16.64
N GLY A 153 -32.82 9.97 15.44
CA GLY A 153 -33.12 10.92 14.39
C GLY A 153 -34.62 11.12 14.17
N LYS A 154 -34.99 12.01 13.26
CA LYS A 154 -36.38 12.30 12.93
C LYS A 154 -37.15 11.09 12.39
N HIS A 155 -36.47 10.15 11.77
CA HIS A 155 -37.07 9.00 11.09
C HIS A 155 -36.62 7.63 11.67
N GLY A 156 -36.12 7.61 12.90
CA GLY A 156 -35.57 6.47 13.60
C GLY A 156 -34.08 6.61 13.86
N GLU A 157 -33.42 5.53 14.24
CA GLU A 157 -31.97 5.52 14.52
C GLU A 157 -31.18 5.97 13.30
N GLU A 158 -30.26 6.92 13.51
CA GLU A 158 -29.30 7.42 12.53
C GLU A 158 -27.87 7.00 12.93
N ALA A 159 -27.09 6.45 11.99
CA ALA A 159 -25.67 6.28 12.12
C ALA A 159 -24.94 7.42 11.42
N TYR A 160 -23.82 7.89 12.00
CA TYR A 160 -23.01 8.96 11.41
C TYR A 160 -21.52 8.69 11.57
N ASP A 161 -20.74 9.13 10.56
CA ASP A 161 -19.29 9.24 10.58
C ASP A 161 -18.90 10.63 10.11
N VAL A 162 -17.96 11.28 10.81
CA VAL A 162 -17.52 12.64 10.53
C VAL A 162 -16.21 12.64 9.77
N GLU A 163 -16.19 13.28 8.60
CA GLU A 163 -14.95 13.55 7.88
C GLU A 163 -14.37 14.91 8.32
N ALA A 164 -13.23 14.88 8.99
CA ALA A 164 -12.56 16.09 9.45
C ALA A 164 -11.06 16.03 9.12
N TYR A 165 -10.52 17.17 8.68
CA TYR A 165 -9.09 17.38 8.43
C TYR A 165 -8.66 18.73 9.00
N SER A 166 -7.47 18.76 9.60
CA SER A 166 -6.77 20.00 9.97
C SER A 166 -5.82 20.44 8.85
N GLU A 167 -5.46 21.74 8.84
CA GLU A 167 -4.43 22.26 7.93
C GLU A 167 -3.09 21.51 8.09
N PHE A 168 -2.75 21.12 9.31
CA PHE A 168 -1.52 20.38 9.60
C PHE A 168 -1.48 19.03 8.88
N GLU A 169 -2.57 18.25 8.96
CA GLU A 169 -2.65 16.92 8.32
C GLU A 169 -2.58 17.05 6.79
N ILE A 170 -3.28 18.04 6.23
CA ILE A 170 -3.26 18.27 4.79
C ILE A 170 -1.89 18.75 4.32
N LYS A 171 -1.26 19.67 5.07
CA LYS A 171 0.06 20.21 4.71
C LYS A 171 1.12 19.12 4.66
N ARG A 172 1.21 18.27 5.70
CA ARG A 172 2.24 17.23 5.76
C ARG A 172 2.12 16.22 4.62
N ILE A 173 0.88 15.81 4.24
CA ILE A 173 0.71 14.88 3.13
C ILE A 173 0.93 15.54 1.77
N ALA A 174 0.55 16.80 1.61
CA ALA A 174 0.84 17.56 0.40
C ALA A 174 2.34 17.68 0.16
N VAL A 175 3.13 18.01 1.18
CA VAL A 175 4.61 18.04 1.09
C VAL A 175 5.15 16.71 0.57
N GLN A 176 4.69 15.57 1.11
CA GLN A 176 5.12 14.25 0.62
C GLN A 176 4.82 14.05 -0.87
N ALA A 177 3.65 14.48 -1.33
CA ALA A 177 3.27 14.37 -2.73
C ALA A 177 4.12 15.26 -3.64
N PHE A 178 4.38 16.49 -3.26
CA PHE A 178 5.24 17.41 -4.03
C PHE A 178 6.70 16.95 -4.06
N GLU A 179 7.24 16.47 -2.95
CA GLU A 179 8.60 15.89 -2.89
C GLU A 179 8.72 14.62 -3.75
N ALA A 180 7.67 13.79 -3.79
CA ALA A 180 7.61 12.65 -4.69
C ALA A 180 7.59 13.11 -6.17
N ALA A 181 6.75 14.10 -6.51
CA ALA A 181 6.64 14.64 -7.86
C ALA A 181 7.94 15.29 -8.36
N MET A 182 8.72 15.94 -7.48
CA MET A 182 10.03 16.49 -7.82
C MET A 182 11.03 15.43 -8.33
N LYS A 183 10.85 14.17 -7.93
CA LYS A 183 11.67 13.02 -8.34
C LYS A 183 11.05 12.24 -9.52
N ARG A 184 9.90 12.70 -10.05
CA ARG A 184 9.12 12.09 -11.13
C ARG A 184 8.87 13.10 -12.25
N ASN A 185 7.68 13.08 -12.85
CA ASN A 185 7.36 13.95 -13.99
C ASN A 185 6.90 15.37 -13.59
N LYS A 186 7.03 15.72 -12.30
CA LYS A 186 6.72 17.05 -11.76
C LYS A 186 5.26 17.47 -11.94
N HIS A 187 4.32 16.54 -11.80
CA HIS A 187 2.89 16.80 -11.86
C HIS A 187 2.18 16.21 -10.65
N VAL A 188 1.36 17.02 -9.97
CA VAL A 188 0.51 16.61 -8.84
C VAL A 188 -0.94 16.89 -9.19
N THR A 189 -1.77 15.85 -9.16
CA THR A 189 -3.24 15.98 -9.20
C THR A 189 -3.80 15.84 -7.79
N SER A 190 -4.34 16.94 -7.25
CA SER A 190 -5.03 16.93 -5.96
C SER A 190 -6.49 16.53 -6.13
N ILE A 191 -6.87 15.38 -5.56
CA ILE A 191 -8.23 14.85 -5.67
C ILE A 191 -9.03 15.19 -4.43
N ASP A 192 -10.21 15.78 -4.62
CA ASP A 192 -11.10 16.23 -3.55
C ASP A 192 -12.59 16.23 -3.97
N LYS A 193 -13.47 16.73 -3.10
CA LYS A 193 -14.88 16.99 -3.40
C LYS A 193 -15.27 18.43 -2.97
N ALA A 194 -14.44 19.42 -3.30
CA ALA A 194 -14.55 20.81 -2.83
C ALA A 194 -15.81 21.54 -3.31
N ASN A 195 -16.52 21.02 -4.32
CA ASN A 195 -17.81 21.55 -4.72
C ASN A 195 -18.93 21.27 -3.70
N VAL A 196 -18.72 20.34 -2.75
CA VAL A 196 -19.73 19.91 -1.76
C VAL A 196 -19.20 19.96 -0.33
N LEU A 197 -18.01 19.42 -0.06
CA LEU A 197 -17.51 19.19 1.30
C LEU A 197 -16.62 20.34 1.79
N GLU A 198 -16.87 20.80 3.03
CA GLU A 198 -16.03 21.83 3.67
C GLU A 198 -14.60 21.32 3.96
N SER A 199 -14.45 20.07 4.37
CA SER A 199 -13.14 19.43 4.53
C SER A 199 -12.32 19.46 3.23
N SER A 200 -12.97 19.20 2.10
CA SER A 200 -12.34 19.26 0.76
C SER A 200 -12.02 20.69 0.29
N LYS A 201 -12.81 21.70 0.71
CA LYS A 201 -12.45 23.11 0.45
C LYS A 201 -11.19 23.51 1.20
N LEU A 202 -11.06 23.10 2.47
CA LEU A 202 -9.84 23.28 3.24
C LEU A 202 -8.67 22.54 2.60
N TRP A 203 -8.88 21.29 2.18
CA TRP A 203 -7.90 20.47 1.48
C TRP A 203 -7.32 21.22 0.27
N ARG A 204 -8.17 21.62 -0.66
CA ARG A 204 -7.78 22.33 -1.88
C ARG A 204 -7.00 23.61 -1.60
N ARG A 205 -7.47 24.43 -0.66
CA ARG A 205 -6.79 25.67 -0.26
C ARG A 205 -5.40 25.39 0.29
N THR A 206 -5.26 24.40 1.18
CA THR A 206 -3.99 24.07 1.82
C THR A 206 -2.99 23.45 0.82
N VAL A 207 -3.44 22.55 -0.05
CA VAL A 207 -2.59 21.99 -1.13
C VAL A 207 -2.10 23.09 -2.08
N THR A 208 -2.98 24.03 -2.44
CA THR A 208 -2.63 25.19 -3.28
C THR A 208 -1.58 26.08 -2.60
N GLU A 209 -1.64 26.23 -1.27
CA GLU A 209 -0.64 27.01 -0.54
C GLU A 209 0.71 26.30 -0.52
N VAL A 210 0.76 24.99 -0.28
CA VAL A 210 1.98 24.19 -0.33
C VAL A 210 2.63 24.22 -1.72
N ALA A 211 1.84 24.23 -2.78
CA ALA A 211 2.35 24.26 -4.16
C ALA A 211 3.24 25.48 -4.45
N LYS A 212 3.07 26.58 -3.73
CA LYS A 212 3.92 27.78 -3.90
C LYS A 212 5.39 27.55 -3.55
N ASP A 213 5.67 26.56 -2.67
CA ASP A 213 7.00 26.16 -2.28
C ASP A 213 7.67 25.26 -3.33
N TYR A 214 6.90 24.77 -4.31
CA TYR A 214 7.33 23.85 -5.37
C TYR A 214 7.02 24.37 -6.78
N PRO A 215 7.59 25.51 -7.20
CA PRO A 215 7.23 26.19 -8.46
C PRO A 215 7.56 25.39 -9.73
N GLU A 216 8.35 24.33 -9.62
CA GLU A 216 8.68 23.44 -10.73
C GLU A 216 7.64 22.32 -10.93
N VAL A 217 6.71 22.15 -10.00
CA VAL A 217 5.68 21.09 -10.05
C VAL A 217 4.37 21.70 -10.52
N GLU A 218 3.82 21.15 -11.58
CA GLU A 218 2.47 21.48 -12.03
C GLU A 218 1.43 20.91 -11.06
N LEU A 219 0.48 21.73 -10.63
CA LEU A 219 -0.64 21.32 -9.79
C LEU A 219 -1.95 21.49 -10.53
N ASP A 220 -2.73 20.41 -10.62
CA ASP A 220 -4.15 20.51 -10.96
C ASP A 220 -5.04 19.96 -9.85
N HIS A 221 -6.32 20.36 -9.85
CA HIS A 221 -7.32 19.86 -8.92
C HIS A 221 -8.43 19.14 -9.64
N MET A 222 -8.77 17.95 -9.18
CA MET A 222 -9.82 17.15 -9.78
C MET A 222 -10.83 16.68 -8.72
N TYR A 223 -12.12 16.75 -9.04
CA TYR A 223 -13.13 16.12 -8.20
C TYR A 223 -13.03 14.62 -8.28
N VAL A 224 -13.21 13.92 -7.16
CA VAL A 224 -13.01 12.47 -7.06
C VAL A 224 -13.84 11.66 -8.06
N ASP A 225 -15.05 12.07 -8.33
CA ASP A 225 -15.92 11.45 -9.35
C ASP A 225 -15.36 11.59 -10.77
N ASN A 226 -14.77 12.75 -11.11
CA ASN A 226 -14.06 12.92 -12.38
C ASN A 226 -12.75 12.13 -12.40
N ALA A 227 -12.01 12.09 -11.30
CA ALA A 227 -10.77 11.33 -11.20
C ALA A 227 -10.98 9.83 -11.46
N ALA A 228 -12.03 9.24 -10.88
CA ALA A 228 -12.43 7.86 -11.15
C ALA A 228 -12.70 7.63 -12.67
N MET A 229 -13.41 8.56 -13.31
CA MET A 229 -13.61 8.45 -14.77
C MET A 229 -12.31 8.62 -15.57
N GLN A 230 -11.42 9.53 -15.15
CA GLN A 230 -10.16 9.79 -15.87
C GLN A 230 -9.15 8.65 -15.70
N LEU A 231 -9.12 7.97 -14.56
CA LEU A 231 -8.29 6.77 -14.38
C LEU A 231 -8.58 5.70 -15.42
N VAL A 232 -9.85 5.49 -15.77
CA VAL A 232 -10.25 4.54 -16.82
C VAL A 232 -10.05 5.11 -18.22
N ARG A 233 -10.29 6.41 -18.42
CA ARG A 233 -10.36 7.04 -19.76
C ARG A 233 -9.01 7.60 -20.22
N ASN A 234 -8.23 8.16 -19.33
CA ASN A 234 -6.96 8.83 -19.59
C ASN A 234 -6.00 8.70 -18.41
N PRO A 235 -5.60 7.48 -18.02
CA PRO A 235 -4.74 7.26 -16.85
C PRO A 235 -3.38 7.94 -16.97
N LYS A 236 -2.89 8.21 -18.18
CA LYS A 236 -1.63 8.92 -18.44
C LYS A 236 -1.62 10.38 -18.03
N HIS A 237 -2.78 10.94 -17.69
CA HIS A 237 -2.86 12.28 -17.10
C HIS A 237 -2.16 12.33 -15.73
N PHE A 238 -2.20 11.23 -14.98
CA PHE A 238 -1.73 11.20 -13.60
C PHE A 238 -0.25 10.81 -13.52
N ASP A 239 0.50 11.54 -12.71
CA ASP A 239 1.85 11.20 -12.24
C ASP A 239 1.81 10.93 -10.74
N VAL A 240 1.56 11.96 -9.92
CA VAL A 240 1.35 11.84 -8.48
C VAL A 240 -0.06 12.33 -8.14
N ILE A 241 -0.83 11.50 -7.47
CA ILE A 241 -2.14 11.83 -6.93
C ILE A 241 -1.99 12.08 -5.44
N VAL A 242 -2.50 13.21 -4.92
CA VAL A 242 -2.63 13.45 -3.48
C VAL A 242 -4.10 13.55 -3.09
N THR A 243 -4.52 12.81 -2.04
CA THR A 243 -5.92 12.75 -1.68
C THR A 243 -6.16 12.31 -0.22
N SER A 244 -7.38 12.53 0.25
CA SER A 244 -7.84 12.14 1.58
C SER A 244 -7.88 10.63 1.78
N ASN A 245 -8.10 10.20 3.02
CA ASN A 245 -8.06 8.80 3.42
C ASN A 245 -9.03 7.93 2.61
N ILE A 246 -10.33 8.25 2.65
CA ILE A 246 -11.35 7.43 1.96
C ILE A 246 -11.25 7.54 0.43
N PHE A 247 -11.00 8.72 -0.11
CA PHE A 247 -10.85 8.86 -1.56
C PHE A 247 -9.59 8.13 -2.06
N GLY A 248 -8.51 8.21 -1.30
CA GLY A 248 -7.27 7.48 -1.61
C GLY A 248 -7.42 5.98 -1.58
N ASP A 249 -8.24 5.46 -0.68
CA ASP A 249 -8.56 4.03 -0.62
C ASP A 249 -9.26 3.58 -1.92
N ILE A 250 -10.34 4.25 -2.28
CA ILE A 250 -11.15 3.89 -3.45
C ILE A 250 -10.36 4.07 -4.76
N ILE A 251 -9.70 5.22 -4.93
CA ILE A 251 -8.96 5.57 -6.15
C ILE A 251 -7.74 4.66 -6.36
N SER A 252 -7.04 4.28 -5.29
CA SER A 252 -5.90 3.37 -5.43
C SER A 252 -6.33 1.93 -5.76
N ASP A 253 -7.48 1.49 -5.24
CA ASP A 253 -8.03 0.18 -5.59
C ASP A 253 -8.52 0.15 -7.05
N GLU A 254 -9.12 1.24 -7.54
CA GLU A 254 -9.44 1.39 -8.96
C GLU A 254 -8.16 1.38 -9.82
N ALA A 255 -7.13 2.15 -9.45
CA ALA A 255 -5.84 2.15 -10.13
C ALA A 255 -5.21 0.74 -10.13
N SER A 256 -5.44 -0.06 -9.08
CA SER A 256 -4.98 -1.44 -9.00
C SER A 256 -5.57 -2.32 -10.08
N GLN A 257 -6.86 -2.18 -10.35
CA GLN A 257 -7.52 -2.97 -11.39
C GLN A 257 -7.01 -2.60 -12.79
N ILE A 258 -6.61 -1.35 -13.00
CA ILE A 258 -6.02 -0.90 -14.27
C ILE A 258 -4.68 -1.62 -14.53
N THR A 259 -3.92 -1.96 -13.49
CA THR A 259 -2.64 -2.67 -13.63
C THR A 259 -2.79 -4.18 -13.88
N GLY A 260 -3.98 -4.73 -13.77
CA GLY A 260 -4.31 -6.11 -14.08
C GLY A 260 -4.40 -7.06 -12.88
N SER A 261 -3.80 -6.76 -11.73
CA SER A 261 -3.96 -7.54 -10.49
C SER A 261 -3.56 -6.75 -9.27
N ILE A 262 -4.40 -6.81 -8.23
CA ILE A 262 -4.09 -6.27 -6.90
C ILE A 262 -2.88 -6.98 -6.24
N GLY A 263 -2.59 -8.22 -6.66
CA GLY A 263 -1.41 -9.00 -6.23
C GLY A 263 -0.07 -8.45 -6.73
N MET A 264 -0.09 -7.40 -7.56
CA MET A 264 1.10 -6.73 -8.08
C MET A 264 1.45 -5.43 -7.32
N LEU A 265 0.58 -4.94 -6.45
CA LEU A 265 0.68 -3.59 -5.91
C LEU A 265 1.19 -3.53 -4.48
N PRO A 266 2.41 -2.98 -4.29
CA PRO A 266 2.96 -2.72 -2.97
C PRO A 266 2.37 -1.47 -2.35
N SER A 267 2.57 -1.30 -1.04
CA SER A 267 2.38 -0.02 -0.38
C SER A 267 3.39 0.22 0.74
N ALA A 268 3.60 1.50 1.03
CA ALA A 268 4.39 1.97 2.17
C ALA A 268 3.55 2.95 2.98
N SER A 269 3.44 2.71 4.27
CA SER A 269 2.83 3.63 5.24
C SER A 269 3.94 4.26 6.06
N LEU A 270 4.20 5.55 5.86
CA LEU A 270 5.37 6.26 6.39
C LEU A 270 4.97 7.21 7.53
N ALA A 271 5.82 7.27 8.56
CA ALA A 271 5.82 8.29 9.59
C ALA A 271 6.76 9.44 9.21
N ASP A 272 7.00 10.36 10.15
CA ASP A 272 8.08 11.32 10.03
C ASP A 272 9.44 10.61 10.08
N GLY A 273 10.37 11.01 9.24
CA GLY A 273 11.70 10.40 9.13
C GLY A 273 11.73 9.14 8.27
N ALA A 274 12.47 8.12 8.70
CA ALA A 274 12.71 6.91 7.92
C ALA A 274 11.82 5.72 8.32
N PHE A 275 11.06 5.82 9.41
CA PHE A 275 10.25 4.73 9.91
C PHE A 275 9.02 4.50 9.04
N GLY A 276 8.73 3.23 8.72
CA GLY A 276 7.57 2.86 7.93
C GLY A 276 7.08 1.42 8.14
N MET A 277 5.83 1.20 7.76
CA MET A 277 5.21 -0.12 7.64
C MET A 277 4.91 -0.40 6.18
N TYR A 278 5.28 -1.58 5.72
CA TYR A 278 5.24 -2.00 4.33
C TYR A 278 4.35 -3.22 4.18
N GLU A 279 3.35 -3.11 3.34
CA GLU A 279 2.30 -4.12 3.19
C GLU A 279 1.79 -4.16 1.75
N PRO A 280 1.32 -5.30 1.22
CA PRO A 280 0.61 -5.33 -0.05
C PRO A 280 -0.74 -4.62 0.09
N ILE A 281 -1.31 -4.15 -1.03
CA ILE A 281 -2.65 -3.52 -1.01
C ILE A 281 -3.77 -4.58 -0.85
N HIS A 282 -3.54 -5.81 -1.33
CA HIS A 282 -4.52 -6.89 -1.28
C HIS A 282 -4.87 -7.32 0.17
N GLY A 283 -6.08 -7.87 0.34
CA GLY A 283 -6.55 -8.45 1.61
C GLY A 283 -5.99 -9.86 1.88
N SER A 284 -6.58 -10.50 2.87
CA SER A 284 -6.14 -11.80 3.39
C SER A 284 -6.54 -13.02 2.55
N ALA A 285 -7.48 -12.91 1.61
CA ALA A 285 -7.93 -13.96 0.70
C ALA A 285 -7.96 -15.38 1.32
N PRO A 286 -8.76 -15.61 2.39
CA PRO A 286 -8.70 -16.84 3.17
C PRO A 286 -9.06 -18.09 2.37
N ASP A 287 -9.77 -17.93 1.27
CA ASP A 287 -10.18 -19.02 0.36
C ASP A 287 -9.00 -19.68 -0.38
N ILE A 288 -7.88 -18.97 -0.57
CA ILE A 288 -6.68 -19.51 -1.24
C ILE A 288 -5.48 -19.68 -0.29
N ALA A 289 -5.63 -19.36 0.99
CA ALA A 289 -4.57 -19.49 1.99
C ALA A 289 -4.02 -20.94 2.07
N GLY A 290 -2.70 -21.07 2.10
CA GLY A 290 -1.98 -22.37 2.17
C GLY A 290 -2.07 -23.22 0.92
N LYS A 291 -2.68 -22.74 -0.19
CA LYS A 291 -2.84 -23.52 -1.44
C LYS A 291 -1.73 -23.28 -2.47
N ASP A 292 -0.68 -22.55 -2.14
CA ASP A 292 0.41 -22.18 -3.04
C ASP A 292 -0.08 -21.48 -4.33
N MET A 293 -1.06 -20.57 -4.17
CA MET A 293 -1.72 -19.87 -5.28
C MET A 293 -1.59 -18.36 -5.21
N ALA A 294 -1.35 -17.80 -4.00
CA ALA A 294 -1.24 -16.36 -3.80
C ALA A 294 -0.06 -15.77 -4.55
N ASN A 295 -0.24 -14.59 -5.12
CA ASN A 295 0.83 -13.84 -5.76
C ASN A 295 1.67 -13.12 -4.70
N PRO A 296 2.98 -13.42 -4.52
CA PRO A 296 3.80 -12.80 -3.49
C PRO A 296 4.43 -11.47 -3.95
N ILE A 297 4.26 -11.08 -5.23
CA ILE A 297 5.00 -9.97 -5.84
C ILE A 297 4.69 -8.65 -5.13
N ALA A 298 3.44 -8.37 -4.77
CA ALA A 298 3.08 -7.15 -4.04
C ALA A 298 3.85 -7.02 -2.71
N THR A 299 3.93 -8.11 -1.93
CA THR A 299 4.66 -8.12 -0.66
C THR A 299 6.18 -8.03 -0.87
N ILE A 300 6.72 -8.67 -1.91
CA ILE A 300 8.13 -8.57 -2.30
C ILE A 300 8.48 -7.13 -2.73
N LEU A 301 7.63 -6.49 -3.52
CA LEU A 301 7.80 -5.08 -3.89
C LEU A 301 7.60 -4.14 -2.69
N SER A 302 6.74 -4.48 -1.72
CA SER A 302 6.65 -3.74 -0.46
C SER A 302 7.96 -3.85 0.34
N ALA A 303 8.60 -5.02 0.34
CA ALA A 303 9.94 -5.17 0.91
C ALA A 303 11.01 -4.37 0.14
N ALA A 304 10.90 -4.21 -1.18
CA ALA A 304 11.75 -3.30 -1.94
C ALA A 304 11.55 -1.84 -1.51
N MET A 305 10.29 -1.40 -1.31
CA MET A 305 10.00 -0.07 -0.77
C MET A 305 10.57 0.12 0.65
N LEU A 306 10.54 -0.92 1.51
CA LEU A 306 11.16 -0.91 2.83
C LEU A 306 12.66 -0.63 2.73
N LEU A 307 13.38 -1.30 1.84
CA LEU A 307 14.81 -1.04 1.60
C LEU A 307 15.06 0.39 1.17
N LYS A 308 14.25 0.92 0.28
CA LYS A 308 14.38 2.26 -0.29
C LYS A 308 14.08 3.36 0.71
N PHE A 309 12.94 3.29 1.41
CA PHE A 309 12.44 4.39 2.22
C PHE A 309 12.93 4.35 3.66
N SER A 310 12.97 3.17 4.31
CA SER A 310 13.45 3.08 5.69
C SER A 310 14.97 2.96 5.79
N PHE A 311 15.62 2.24 4.87
CA PHE A 311 17.04 1.95 5.01
C PHE A 311 17.93 2.73 4.04
N GLY A 312 17.36 3.44 3.07
CA GLY A 312 18.12 4.19 2.05
C GLY A 312 18.90 3.28 1.08
N LEU A 313 18.55 1.99 1.04
CA LEU A 313 19.18 0.97 0.20
C LEU A 313 18.55 0.97 -1.20
N VAL A 314 18.82 2.01 -1.98
CA VAL A 314 18.18 2.24 -3.29
C VAL A 314 18.60 1.19 -4.32
N ALA A 315 19.88 0.82 -4.35
CA ALA A 315 20.40 -0.18 -5.30
C ALA A 315 19.83 -1.57 -5.04
N GLU A 316 19.66 -1.94 -3.77
CA GLU A 316 19.09 -3.20 -3.32
C GLU A 316 17.58 -3.28 -3.63
N SER A 317 16.87 -2.17 -3.44
CA SER A 317 15.47 -2.03 -3.85
C SER A 317 15.32 -2.23 -5.36
N GLN A 318 16.13 -1.55 -6.16
CA GLN A 318 16.10 -1.66 -7.61
C GLN A 318 16.41 -3.09 -8.08
N ALA A 319 17.34 -3.79 -7.42
CA ALA A 319 17.66 -5.17 -7.75
C ALA A 319 16.45 -6.12 -7.56
N ILE A 320 15.57 -5.86 -6.57
CA ILE A 320 14.31 -6.61 -6.42
C ILE A 320 13.34 -6.26 -7.56
N GLU A 321 13.15 -4.98 -7.87
CA GLU A 321 12.26 -4.51 -8.95
C GLU A 321 12.68 -5.08 -10.31
N ASP A 322 13.98 -5.07 -10.60
CA ASP A 322 14.56 -5.65 -11.82
C ASP A 322 14.35 -7.17 -11.87
N ALA A 323 14.58 -7.88 -10.76
CA ALA A 323 14.37 -9.32 -10.68
C ALA A 323 12.91 -9.72 -10.92
N VAL A 324 11.95 -8.97 -10.35
CA VAL A 324 10.51 -9.17 -10.62
C VAL A 324 10.24 -8.99 -12.11
N THR A 325 10.77 -7.94 -12.72
CA THR A 325 10.60 -7.67 -14.15
C THR A 325 11.17 -8.82 -15.01
N MET A 326 12.39 -9.28 -14.71
CA MET A 326 13.03 -10.40 -15.42
C MET A 326 12.20 -11.69 -15.35
N VAL A 327 11.64 -12.02 -14.17
CA VAL A 327 10.81 -13.21 -13.99
C VAL A 327 9.51 -13.12 -14.79
N LEU A 328 8.89 -11.93 -14.81
CA LEU A 328 7.69 -11.69 -15.62
C LEU A 328 7.99 -11.73 -17.13
N GLU A 329 9.11 -11.18 -17.60
CA GLU A 329 9.55 -11.24 -19.00
C GLU A 329 9.89 -12.67 -19.43
N ALA A 330 10.40 -13.52 -18.52
CA ALA A 330 10.61 -14.94 -18.76
C ALA A 330 9.30 -15.76 -18.85
N GLY A 331 8.15 -15.11 -18.69
CA GLY A 331 6.82 -15.67 -18.86
C GLY A 331 6.27 -16.41 -17.64
N TYR A 332 6.87 -16.30 -16.45
CA TYR A 332 6.32 -16.92 -15.24
C TYR A 332 5.15 -16.11 -14.67
N ARG A 333 4.08 -16.78 -14.25
CA ARG A 333 2.83 -16.16 -13.77
C ARG A 333 2.23 -16.95 -12.60
N THR A 334 1.77 -16.24 -11.60
CA THR A 334 0.85 -16.79 -10.60
C THR A 334 -0.56 -16.89 -11.16
N PRO A 335 -1.49 -17.64 -10.52
CA PRO A 335 -2.84 -17.86 -11.05
C PRO A 335 -3.62 -16.60 -11.41
N ASP A 336 -3.46 -15.52 -10.65
CA ASP A 336 -4.16 -14.23 -10.80
C ASP A 336 -3.75 -13.43 -12.05
N ILE A 337 -2.49 -13.58 -12.49
CA ILE A 337 -1.92 -12.90 -13.66
C ILE A 337 -1.61 -13.87 -14.81
N TYR A 338 -2.13 -15.09 -14.75
CA TYR A 338 -1.90 -16.10 -15.77
C TYR A 338 -2.63 -15.77 -17.08
N SER A 339 -1.94 -15.90 -18.18
CA SER A 339 -2.49 -15.85 -19.53
C SER A 339 -1.99 -17.02 -20.37
N GLU A 340 -2.75 -17.39 -21.41
CA GLU A 340 -2.37 -18.49 -22.31
C GLU A 340 -1.01 -18.22 -22.97
N GLY A 341 -0.17 -19.25 -23.06
CA GLY A 341 1.21 -19.14 -23.56
C GLY A 341 2.24 -18.80 -22.49
N THR A 342 1.85 -18.52 -21.25
CA THR A 342 2.75 -18.28 -20.13
C THR A 342 2.93 -19.54 -19.24
N LYS A 343 3.86 -19.48 -18.27
CA LYS A 343 4.20 -20.59 -17.36
C LYS A 343 3.55 -20.35 -16.01
N LYS A 344 2.45 -21.06 -15.73
CA LYS A 344 1.77 -20.96 -14.43
C LYS A 344 2.61 -21.60 -13.32
N ILE A 345 2.87 -20.85 -12.24
CA ILE A 345 3.63 -21.28 -11.06
C ILE A 345 2.89 -20.90 -9.77
N GLY A 346 3.30 -21.50 -8.66
CA GLY A 346 2.77 -21.17 -7.33
C GLY A 346 3.53 -20.04 -6.63
N THR A 347 3.08 -19.70 -5.42
CA THR A 347 3.64 -18.66 -4.54
C THR A 347 5.14 -18.90 -4.28
N LYS A 348 5.49 -20.11 -3.84
CA LYS A 348 6.86 -20.50 -3.49
C LYS A 348 7.81 -20.47 -4.68
N GLU A 349 7.36 -21.00 -5.81
CA GLU A 349 8.20 -21.00 -7.02
C GLU A 349 8.40 -19.55 -7.53
N MET A 350 7.41 -18.65 -7.39
CA MET A 350 7.57 -17.24 -7.74
C MET A 350 8.65 -16.58 -6.88
N GLY A 351 8.60 -16.71 -5.55
CA GLY A 351 9.63 -16.19 -4.65
C GLY A 351 11.02 -16.74 -4.97
N LYS A 352 11.13 -18.06 -5.21
CA LYS A 352 12.37 -18.70 -5.62
C LYS A 352 12.92 -18.10 -6.93
N ARG A 353 12.09 -17.92 -7.97
CA ARG A 353 12.52 -17.36 -9.26
C ARG A 353 13.04 -15.94 -9.13
N ILE A 354 12.42 -15.14 -8.26
CA ILE A 354 12.89 -13.79 -7.98
C ILE A 354 14.25 -13.83 -7.27
N CYS A 355 14.44 -14.72 -6.28
CA CYS A 355 15.74 -14.94 -5.65
C CYS A 355 16.82 -15.40 -6.65
N ASP A 356 16.48 -16.32 -7.55
CA ASP A 356 17.40 -16.80 -8.59
C ASP A 356 17.81 -15.64 -9.53
N ALA A 357 16.86 -14.78 -9.92
CA ALA A 357 17.13 -13.61 -10.75
C ALA A 357 17.97 -12.54 -10.03
N ILE A 358 17.78 -12.32 -8.72
CA ILE A 358 18.65 -11.44 -7.92
C ILE A 358 20.11 -11.92 -7.94
N ASN A 359 20.34 -13.23 -7.89
CA ASN A 359 21.68 -13.80 -7.81
C ASN A 359 22.38 -13.97 -9.19
N ALA A 360 21.65 -13.82 -10.27
CA ALA A 360 22.20 -13.87 -11.62
C ALA A 360 22.96 -12.58 -11.97
#